data_095c318363030063beb6403e6d1d6110
#
_entry.id   095c318363030063beb6403e6d1d6110
#
_cell.length_a   1.000
_cell.length_b   1.000
_cell.length_c   1.000
_cell.angle_alpha   90.00
_cell.angle_beta   90.00
_cell.angle_gamma   90.00
#
_symmetry.space_group_name_H-M   'P 1'
#
loop_
_entity.id
_entity.type
_entity.pdbx_description
1 polymer ?
#
loop_
_entity_poly.entity_id
_entity_poly.type
_entity_poly.pdbx_seq_one_letter_code
_entity_poly.pdbx_strand_id
1 'polypeptide(L)'
;MSDNSTLVIHGVETAEQIPCIDRISADTRILCAPDLASLQHHLPEADALLGWNFRATELQQAWPLVNRLRWIQWGGAGVDAVLFPELVASDVQLTNARGVFDRAMAEYTLGLILSFGKDFFETYTAQREHRWSYRLTELMAGRSVLVVGVGSIGREIARLLKRMDFVVSGVGRSARGAD
;
A
#
# COMPACT_ATOMS: atom_id res chain seq x y z
N MET A 1 -33.91 -13.48 9.65
CA MET A 1 -32.71 -14.07 10.32
C MET A 1 -31.55 -13.26 9.84
N SER A 2 -30.96 -12.41 10.67
CA SER A 2 -29.75 -11.66 10.32
C SER A 2 -28.61 -12.69 10.25
N ASP A 3 -28.09 -12.95 9.06
CA ASP A 3 -26.86 -13.69 8.90
C ASP A 3 -25.73 -12.85 9.51
N ASN A 4 -25.29 -13.20 10.73
CA ASN A 4 -24.10 -12.63 11.32
C ASN A 4 -22.92 -12.96 10.41
N SER A 5 -22.44 -11.99 9.67
CA SER A 5 -21.26 -12.18 8.80
C SER A 5 -20.01 -12.34 9.65
N THR A 6 -19.11 -13.23 9.25
CA THR A 6 -17.82 -13.44 9.89
C THR A 6 -16.71 -12.77 9.10
N LEU A 7 -16.01 -11.81 9.71
CA LEU A 7 -14.80 -11.17 9.19
C LEU A 7 -13.58 -11.78 9.87
N VAL A 8 -12.70 -12.38 9.09
CA VAL A 8 -11.37 -12.76 9.56
C VAL A 8 -10.37 -11.65 9.22
N ILE A 9 -9.59 -11.22 10.20
CA ILE A 9 -8.51 -10.23 10.01
C ILE A 9 -7.17 -10.95 10.15
N HIS A 10 -6.45 -11.05 9.04
CA HIS A 10 -5.14 -11.71 9.00
C HIS A 10 -3.99 -10.73 9.26
N GLY A 11 -3.07 -11.12 10.14
CA GLY A 11 -1.85 -10.37 10.47
C GLY A 11 -1.98 -9.44 11.66
N VAL A 12 -2.96 -9.68 12.54
CA VAL A 12 -3.13 -8.94 13.81
C VAL A 12 -3.47 -9.89 14.94
N GLU A 13 -3.03 -9.55 16.15
CA GLU A 13 -3.35 -10.28 17.39
C GLU A 13 -4.75 -9.93 17.89
N THR A 14 -5.14 -8.65 17.78
CA THR A 14 -6.42 -8.13 18.27
C THR A 14 -7.04 -7.15 17.28
N ALA A 15 -8.37 -7.04 17.32
CA ALA A 15 -9.11 -6.17 16.41
C ALA A 15 -8.81 -4.67 16.61
N GLU A 16 -8.45 -4.26 17.83
CA GLU A 16 -8.13 -2.88 18.19
C GLU A 16 -6.87 -2.35 17.47
N GLN A 17 -6.04 -3.25 16.92
CA GLN A 17 -4.91 -2.86 16.06
C GLN A 17 -5.35 -2.27 14.72
N ILE A 18 -6.62 -2.45 14.34
CA ILE A 18 -7.19 -1.90 13.11
C ILE A 18 -7.85 -0.55 13.40
N PRO A 19 -7.37 0.54 12.81
CA PRO A 19 -8.00 1.85 12.96
C PRO A 19 -9.47 1.84 12.56
N CYS A 20 -10.32 2.46 13.37
CA CYS A 20 -11.75 2.58 13.13
C CYS A 20 -12.50 1.23 13.04
N ILE A 21 -12.01 0.18 13.68
CA ILE A 21 -12.68 -1.14 13.73
C ILE A 21 -14.09 -1.06 14.33
N ASP A 22 -14.29 -0.12 15.23
CA ASP A 22 -15.59 0.20 15.86
C ASP A 22 -16.67 0.65 14.87
N ARG A 23 -16.28 1.02 13.65
CA ARG A 23 -17.22 1.38 12.56
C ARG A 23 -17.78 0.18 11.81
N ILE A 24 -17.26 -1.01 12.06
CA ILE A 24 -17.84 -2.25 11.53
C ILE A 24 -19.10 -2.56 12.33
N SER A 25 -20.12 -3.05 11.63
CA SER A 25 -21.41 -3.39 12.26
C SER A 25 -21.24 -4.31 13.47
N ALA A 26 -21.97 -4.02 14.55
CA ALA A 26 -22.00 -4.86 15.75
C ALA A 26 -22.49 -6.30 15.47
N ASP A 27 -23.21 -6.51 14.36
CA ASP A 27 -23.67 -7.84 13.92
C ASP A 27 -22.56 -8.64 13.20
N THR A 28 -21.36 -8.07 13.03
CA THR A 28 -20.24 -8.75 12.40
C THR A 28 -19.37 -9.43 13.46
N ARG A 29 -19.24 -10.76 13.37
CA ARG A 29 -18.28 -11.50 14.19
C ARG A 29 -16.87 -11.28 13.64
N ILE A 30 -15.97 -10.74 14.46
CA ILE A 30 -14.59 -10.48 14.09
C ILE A 30 -13.68 -11.54 14.72
N LEU A 31 -12.83 -12.16 13.91
CA LEU A 31 -11.83 -13.16 14.31
C LEU A 31 -10.45 -12.69 13.84
N CYS A 32 -9.48 -12.65 14.76
CA CYS A 32 -8.11 -12.27 14.46
C CYS A 32 -7.27 -13.51 14.16
N ALA A 33 -6.44 -13.43 13.12
CA ALA A 33 -5.56 -14.51 12.67
C ALA A 33 -4.12 -13.95 12.48
N PRO A 34 -3.32 -13.89 13.56
CA PRO A 34 -1.97 -13.35 13.51
C PRO A 34 -1.01 -14.20 12.64
N ASP A 35 -1.26 -15.49 12.50
CA ASP A 35 -0.39 -16.44 11.85
C ASP A 35 -1.17 -17.44 10.95
N LEU A 36 -0.43 -18.33 10.29
CA LEU A 36 -1.00 -19.35 9.41
C LEU A 36 -1.95 -20.30 10.16
N ALA A 37 -1.61 -20.72 11.38
CA ALA A 37 -2.40 -21.71 12.10
C ALA A 37 -3.77 -21.15 12.49
N SER A 38 -3.82 -19.94 12.99
CA SER A 38 -5.06 -19.22 13.31
C SER A 38 -5.85 -18.87 12.04
N LEU A 39 -5.16 -18.51 10.93
CA LEU A 39 -5.83 -18.30 9.65
C LEU A 39 -6.51 -19.60 9.16
N GLN A 40 -5.81 -20.72 9.19
CA GLN A 40 -6.36 -22.01 8.82
C GLN A 40 -7.55 -22.43 9.70
N HIS A 41 -7.49 -22.08 10.98
CA HIS A 41 -8.58 -22.38 11.93
C HIS A 41 -9.85 -21.57 11.63
N HIS A 42 -9.72 -20.28 11.30
CA HIS A 42 -10.86 -19.38 11.15
C HIS A 42 -11.39 -19.26 9.71
N LEU A 43 -10.56 -19.56 8.69
CA LEU A 43 -10.91 -19.36 7.29
C LEU A 43 -12.14 -20.16 6.81
N PRO A 44 -12.42 -21.39 7.30
CA PRO A 44 -13.63 -22.14 6.91
C PRO A 44 -14.96 -21.43 7.23
N GLU A 45 -14.99 -20.60 8.26
CA GLU A 45 -16.19 -19.88 8.68
C GLU A 45 -16.20 -18.40 8.22
N ALA A 46 -15.19 -17.93 7.46
CA ALA A 46 -15.09 -16.58 6.99
C ALA A 46 -16.05 -16.27 5.83
N ASP A 47 -16.81 -15.20 5.92
CA ASP A 47 -17.53 -14.59 4.80
C ASP A 47 -16.69 -13.54 4.11
N ALA A 48 -15.86 -12.82 4.88
CA ALA A 48 -14.92 -11.82 4.42
C ALA A 48 -13.56 -11.98 5.09
N LEU A 49 -12.50 -11.61 4.37
CA LEU A 49 -11.12 -11.57 4.88
C LEU A 49 -10.55 -10.17 4.71
N LEU A 50 -10.02 -9.59 5.77
CA LEU A 50 -9.13 -8.42 5.71
C LEU A 50 -7.69 -8.91 5.81
N GLY A 51 -6.95 -8.86 4.71
CA GLY A 51 -5.51 -9.11 4.67
C GLY A 51 -4.74 -7.88 5.12
N TRP A 52 -4.64 -7.64 6.42
CA TRP A 52 -3.97 -6.46 6.98
C TRP A 52 -2.46 -6.51 6.78
N ASN A 53 -1.85 -7.66 7.01
CA ASN A 53 -0.46 -7.90 6.62
C ASN A 53 -0.38 -8.17 5.10
N PHE A 54 -0.31 -7.11 4.31
CA PHE A 54 -0.28 -7.18 2.84
C PHE A 54 1.02 -7.78 2.25
N ARG A 55 1.97 -8.20 3.10
CA ARG A 55 3.18 -8.95 2.70
C ARG A 55 3.05 -10.44 2.95
N ALA A 56 2.00 -10.85 3.64
CA ALA A 56 1.76 -12.24 3.97
C ALA A 56 1.44 -13.08 2.73
N THR A 57 1.97 -14.29 2.69
CA THR A 57 1.73 -15.27 1.61
C THR A 57 0.95 -16.49 2.09
N GLU A 58 0.57 -16.51 3.37
CA GLU A 58 -0.08 -17.61 4.07
C GLU A 58 -1.46 -17.94 3.50
N LEU A 59 -2.14 -16.94 2.89
CA LEU A 59 -3.48 -17.17 2.33
C LEU A 59 -3.48 -18.28 1.28
N GLN A 60 -2.45 -18.36 0.44
CA GLN A 60 -2.34 -19.44 -0.55
C GLN A 60 -2.26 -20.82 0.13
N GLN A 61 -1.52 -20.93 1.25
CA GLN A 61 -1.40 -22.19 1.99
C GLN A 61 -2.71 -22.56 2.71
N ALA A 62 -3.47 -21.57 3.16
CA ALA A 62 -4.75 -21.77 3.81
C ALA A 62 -5.92 -21.93 2.83
N TRP A 63 -5.73 -21.62 1.54
CA TRP A 63 -6.79 -21.58 0.53
C TRP A 63 -7.62 -22.85 0.40
N PRO A 64 -7.06 -24.08 0.50
CA PRO A 64 -7.86 -25.31 0.46
C PRO A 64 -8.95 -25.43 1.54
N LEU A 65 -8.88 -24.60 2.58
CA LEU A 65 -9.85 -24.56 3.68
C LEU A 65 -10.95 -23.51 3.47
N VAL A 66 -10.88 -22.73 2.38
CA VAL A 66 -11.92 -21.76 2.03
C VAL A 66 -13.23 -22.49 1.73
N ASN A 67 -14.31 -22.12 2.40
CA ASN A 67 -15.61 -22.74 2.25
C ASN A 67 -16.70 -21.75 1.83
N ARG A 68 -16.82 -20.59 2.51
CA ARG A 68 -17.90 -19.63 2.28
C ARG A 68 -17.41 -18.19 2.04
N LEU A 69 -16.10 -18.00 1.87
CA LEU A 69 -15.48 -16.70 1.64
C LEU A 69 -16.00 -16.09 0.33
N ARG A 70 -16.46 -14.85 0.40
CA ARG A 70 -17.03 -14.11 -0.74
C ARG A 70 -16.23 -12.87 -1.09
N TRP A 71 -15.50 -12.31 -0.13
CA TRP A 71 -14.79 -11.05 -0.31
C TRP A 71 -13.46 -11.02 0.44
N ILE A 72 -12.44 -10.52 -0.23
CA ILE A 72 -11.14 -10.20 0.35
C ILE A 72 -10.89 -8.72 0.16
N GLN A 73 -10.68 -7.98 1.26
CA GLN A 73 -10.08 -6.66 1.25
C GLN A 73 -8.59 -6.80 1.53
N TRP A 74 -7.76 -6.46 0.58
CA TRP A 74 -6.31 -6.49 0.75
C TRP A 74 -5.79 -5.14 1.23
N GLY A 75 -4.98 -5.10 2.30
CA GLY A 75 -4.45 -3.88 2.91
C GLY A 75 -3.38 -3.16 2.09
N GLY A 76 -2.81 -3.79 1.08
CA GLY A 76 -1.86 -3.21 0.15
C GLY A 76 -2.50 -2.62 -1.10
N ALA A 77 -1.81 -1.70 -1.76
CA ALA A 77 -2.20 -1.21 -3.09
C ALA A 77 -1.85 -2.21 -4.20
N GLY A 78 -0.75 -2.96 -4.05
CA GLY A 78 -0.40 -4.10 -4.90
C GLY A 78 -1.06 -5.38 -4.39
N VAL A 79 -1.37 -6.29 -5.29
CA VAL A 79 -2.04 -7.57 -4.99
C VAL A 79 -1.20 -8.79 -5.39
N ASP A 80 0.06 -8.57 -5.76
CA ASP A 80 0.95 -9.63 -6.26
C ASP A 80 1.12 -10.79 -5.27
N ALA A 81 1.14 -10.49 -3.97
CA ALA A 81 1.28 -11.49 -2.91
C ALA A 81 0.03 -12.38 -2.74
N VAL A 82 -1.11 -11.97 -3.29
CA VAL A 82 -2.40 -12.65 -3.10
C VAL A 82 -3.00 -13.15 -4.42
N LEU A 83 -2.42 -12.83 -5.57
CA LEU A 83 -2.87 -13.32 -6.88
C LEU A 83 -2.25 -14.69 -7.21
N PHE A 84 -2.73 -15.74 -6.56
CA PHE A 84 -2.41 -17.12 -6.90
C PHE A 84 -3.51 -17.75 -7.77
N PRO A 85 -3.20 -18.82 -8.54
CA PRO A 85 -4.12 -19.37 -9.55
C PRO A 85 -5.49 -19.75 -9.02
N GLU A 86 -5.55 -20.33 -7.82
CA GLU A 86 -6.80 -20.81 -7.22
C GLU A 86 -7.73 -19.65 -6.84
N LEU A 87 -7.20 -18.52 -6.33
CA LEU A 87 -8.00 -17.32 -6.09
C LEU A 87 -8.50 -16.71 -7.40
N VAL A 88 -7.63 -16.61 -8.41
CA VAL A 88 -8.00 -16.05 -9.72
C VAL A 88 -9.10 -16.88 -10.40
N ALA A 89 -9.14 -18.18 -10.17
CA ALA A 89 -10.16 -19.09 -10.71
C ALA A 89 -11.46 -19.13 -9.88
N SER A 90 -11.50 -18.46 -8.73
CA SER A 90 -12.66 -18.45 -7.84
C SER A 90 -13.60 -17.27 -8.09
N ASP A 91 -14.82 -17.36 -7.50
CA ASP A 91 -15.80 -16.26 -7.52
C ASP A 91 -15.58 -15.25 -6.37
N VAL A 92 -14.51 -15.38 -5.57
CA VAL A 92 -14.20 -14.50 -4.45
C VAL A 92 -13.78 -13.12 -4.97
N GLN A 93 -14.48 -12.08 -4.54
CA GLN A 93 -14.13 -10.71 -4.92
C GLN A 93 -12.87 -10.26 -4.18
N LEU A 94 -11.87 -9.78 -4.93
CA LEU A 94 -10.67 -9.17 -4.37
C LEU A 94 -10.70 -7.66 -4.58
N THR A 95 -10.60 -6.91 -3.49
CA THR A 95 -10.41 -5.45 -3.49
C THR A 95 -9.11 -5.09 -2.77
N ASN A 96 -8.55 -3.92 -3.08
CA ASN A 96 -7.27 -3.49 -2.52
C ASN A 96 -7.32 -2.03 -2.03
N ALA A 97 -6.22 -1.57 -1.44
CA ALA A 97 -6.07 -0.21 -0.91
C ALA A 97 -5.51 0.78 -1.95
N ARG A 98 -5.83 0.61 -3.24
CA ARG A 98 -5.40 1.54 -4.29
C ARG A 98 -5.91 2.96 -4.00
N GLY A 99 -5.04 3.95 -4.15
CA GLY A 99 -5.35 5.36 -3.91
C GLY A 99 -5.03 5.83 -2.49
N VAL A 100 -5.04 4.94 -1.51
CA VAL A 100 -4.81 5.29 -0.09
C VAL A 100 -3.39 5.83 0.14
N PHE A 101 -2.40 5.27 -0.54
CA PHE A 101 -0.99 5.60 -0.35
C PHE A 101 -0.45 6.65 -1.34
N ASP A 102 -1.24 7.10 -2.31
CA ASP A 102 -0.76 7.92 -3.43
C ASP A 102 -0.07 9.19 -2.94
N ARG A 103 -0.70 9.91 -2.02
CA ARG A 103 -0.17 11.17 -1.48
C ARG A 103 1.08 10.94 -0.63
N ALA A 104 1.06 9.98 0.27
CA ALA A 104 2.19 9.67 1.13
C ALA A 104 3.44 9.25 0.32
N MET A 105 3.24 8.43 -0.73
CA MET A 105 4.32 8.02 -1.62
C MET A 105 4.85 9.18 -2.46
N ALA A 106 4.00 10.11 -2.88
CA ALA A 106 4.43 11.30 -3.61
C ALA A 106 5.26 12.24 -2.74
N GLU A 107 4.85 12.45 -1.48
CA GLU A 107 5.61 13.25 -0.51
C GLU A 107 6.97 12.63 -0.18
N TYR A 108 7.00 11.31 0.05
CA TYR A 108 8.25 10.58 0.27
C TYR A 108 9.21 10.72 -0.90
N THR A 109 8.70 10.55 -2.14
CA THR A 109 9.50 10.69 -3.36
C THR A 109 10.05 12.10 -3.52
N LEU A 110 9.24 13.14 -3.31
CA LEU A 110 9.69 14.52 -3.33
C LEU A 110 10.75 14.80 -2.27
N GLY A 111 10.56 14.28 -1.05
CA GLY A 111 11.53 14.38 0.03
C GLY A 111 12.90 13.81 -0.35
N LEU A 112 12.93 12.64 -0.99
CA LEU A 112 14.18 12.05 -1.49
C LEU A 112 14.82 12.89 -2.61
N ILE A 113 14.05 13.35 -3.59
CA ILE A 113 14.56 14.20 -4.69
C ILE A 113 15.20 15.47 -4.12
N LEU A 114 14.54 16.13 -3.17
CA LEU A 114 15.09 17.32 -2.52
C LEU A 114 16.31 16.99 -1.65
N SER A 115 16.31 15.86 -0.96
CA SER A 115 17.46 15.45 -0.13
C SER A 115 18.72 15.24 -0.96
N PHE A 116 18.61 14.66 -2.13
CA PHE A 116 19.73 14.54 -3.07
C PHE A 116 20.10 15.89 -3.72
N GLY A 117 19.13 16.60 -4.28
CA GLY A 117 19.41 17.86 -5.00
C GLY A 117 19.89 19.00 -4.12
N LYS A 118 19.57 18.96 -2.81
CA LYS A 118 20.01 19.92 -1.80
C LYS A 118 21.15 19.40 -0.91
N ASP A 119 21.66 18.22 -1.22
CA ASP A 119 22.80 17.62 -0.54
C ASP A 119 22.60 17.53 0.99
N PHE A 120 21.39 17.11 1.43
CA PHE A 120 21.03 17.04 2.84
C PHE A 120 21.86 15.98 3.58
N PHE A 121 22.23 14.90 2.93
CA PHE A 121 23.04 13.85 3.55
C PHE A 121 24.42 14.35 3.96
N GLU A 122 25.10 15.10 3.07
CA GLU A 122 26.39 15.72 3.40
C GLU A 122 26.22 16.83 4.44
N THR A 123 25.12 17.61 4.38
CA THR A 123 24.81 18.62 5.40
C THR A 123 24.71 17.96 6.77
N TYR A 124 23.99 16.84 6.87
CA TYR A 124 23.83 16.12 8.12
C TYR A 124 25.15 15.53 8.63
N THR A 125 25.96 14.97 7.74
CA THR A 125 27.29 14.44 8.07
C THR A 125 28.19 15.54 8.63
N ALA A 126 28.32 16.67 7.92
CA ALA A 126 29.10 17.81 8.34
C ALA A 126 28.64 18.37 9.69
N GLN A 127 27.32 18.44 9.92
CA GLN A 127 26.75 18.86 11.19
C GLN A 127 27.18 17.94 12.35
N ARG A 128 27.13 16.63 12.15
CA ARG A 128 27.56 15.64 13.17
C ARG A 128 29.05 15.73 13.48
N GLU A 129 29.86 16.10 12.48
CA GLU A 129 31.31 16.28 12.60
C GLU A 129 31.68 17.68 13.13
N HIS A 130 30.71 18.53 13.47
CA HIS A 130 30.92 19.94 13.83
C HIS A 130 31.76 20.71 12.80
N ARG A 131 31.66 20.31 11.53
CA ARG A 131 32.41 20.87 10.42
C ARG A 131 31.55 21.82 9.60
N TRP A 132 31.96 23.10 9.53
CA TRP A 132 31.34 24.05 8.60
C TRP A 132 31.78 23.72 7.18
N SER A 133 30.80 23.38 6.31
CA SER A 133 31.03 23.04 4.91
C SER A 133 30.10 23.88 4.03
N TYR A 134 30.58 25.06 3.65
CA TYR A 134 29.83 25.88 2.70
C TYR A 134 29.90 25.24 1.31
N ARG A 135 28.74 25.12 0.66
CA ARG A 135 28.64 24.63 -0.71
C ARG A 135 27.40 25.19 -1.40
N LEU A 136 27.48 25.28 -2.72
CA LEU A 136 26.33 25.62 -3.55
C LEU A 136 25.57 24.37 -3.93
N THR A 137 24.27 24.38 -3.74
CA THR A 137 23.37 23.33 -4.18
C THR A 137 22.56 23.79 -5.39
N GLU A 138 22.04 22.84 -6.15
CA GLU A 138 21.29 23.16 -7.37
C GLU A 138 19.87 23.70 -7.07
N LEU A 139 19.39 24.59 -7.93
CA LEU A 139 17.96 24.92 -7.96
C LEU A 139 17.21 23.76 -8.62
N MET A 140 16.17 23.27 -7.95
CA MET A 140 15.41 22.13 -8.43
C MET A 140 14.30 22.50 -9.42
N ALA A 141 13.79 23.73 -9.36
CA ALA A 141 12.86 24.23 -10.36
C ALA A 141 13.46 24.19 -11.77
N GLY A 142 12.69 23.74 -12.74
CA GLY A 142 13.13 23.57 -14.14
C GLY A 142 13.92 22.27 -14.41
N ARG A 143 14.25 21.46 -13.38
CA ARG A 143 14.91 20.17 -13.59
C ARG A 143 13.94 19.17 -14.20
N SER A 144 14.48 18.33 -15.11
CA SER A 144 13.69 17.28 -15.77
C SER A 144 13.58 16.03 -14.89
N VAL A 145 12.39 15.48 -14.80
CA VAL A 145 12.11 14.21 -14.10
C VAL A 145 11.31 13.29 -15.00
N LEU A 146 11.74 12.04 -15.09
CA LEU A 146 11.03 10.97 -15.76
C LEU A 146 10.35 10.07 -14.71
N VAL A 147 9.01 9.99 -14.75
CA VAL A 147 8.22 9.08 -13.91
C VAL A 147 7.95 7.80 -14.70
N VAL A 148 8.58 6.71 -14.30
CA VAL A 148 8.35 5.38 -14.88
C VAL A 148 7.21 4.70 -14.15
N GLY A 149 6.08 4.52 -14.84
CA GLY A 149 4.85 3.99 -14.26
C GLY A 149 3.87 5.09 -13.82
N VAL A 150 3.04 5.56 -14.76
CA VAL A 150 2.01 6.59 -14.54
C VAL A 150 0.66 6.00 -14.09
N GLY A 151 0.71 5.10 -13.11
CA GLY A 151 -0.44 4.59 -12.39
C GLY A 151 -0.99 5.61 -11.37
N SER A 152 -1.72 5.16 -10.36
CA SER A 152 -2.29 6.02 -9.31
C SER A 152 -1.20 6.83 -8.60
N ILE A 153 -0.21 6.16 -8.01
CA ILE A 153 0.93 6.77 -7.30
C ILE A 153 1.76 7.65 -8.25
N GLY A 154 2.14 7.13 -9.43
CA GLY A 154 3.01 7.87 -10.36
C GLY A 154 2.38 9.16 -10.86
N ARG A 155 1.06 9.20 -11.06
CA ARG A 155 0.34 10.44 -11.40
C ARG A 155 0.37 11.45 -10.25
N GLU A 156 0.20 11.01 -9.01
CA GLU A 156 0.25 11.92 -7.87
C GLU A 156 1.68 12.48 -7.67
N ILE A 157 2.72 11.64 -7.85
CA ILE A 157 4.11 12.09 -7.89
C ILE A 157 4.29 13.17 -8.98
N ALA A 158 3.83 12.89 -10.21
CA ALA A 158 3.94 13.83 -11.33
C ALA A 158 3.25 15.16 -11.04
N ARG A 159 2.03 15.14 -10.46
CA ARG A 159 1.30 16.35 -10.07
C ARG A 159 2.04 17.17 -9.03
N LEU A 160 2.60 16.50 -8.01
CA LEU A 160 3.34 17.17 -6.95
C LEU A 160 4.62 17.81 -7.49
N LEU A 161 5.37 17.11 -8.34
CA LEU A 161 6.58 17.62 -8.98
C LEU A 161 6.29 18.79 -9.91
N LYS A 162 5.20 18.75 -10.70
CA LYS A 162 4.77 19.89 -11.53
C LYS A 162 4.50 21.14 -10.69
N ARG A 163 3.90 21.00 -9.49
CA ARG A 163 3.66 22.13 -8.56
C ARG A 163 4.94 22.72 -7.97
N MET A 164 6.05 21.98 -8.07
CA MET A 164 7.40 22.43 -7.68
C MET A 164 8.23 22.88 -8.89
N ASP A 165 7.57 23.17 -10.01
CA ASP A 165 8.17 23.65 -11.25
C ASP A 165 9.18 22.69 -11.90
N PHE A 166 9.09 21.38 -11.64
CA PHE A 166 9.85 20.41 -12.41
C PHE A 166 9.26 20.22 -13.81
N VAL A 167 10.12 19.93 -14.77
CA VAL A 167 9.73 19.46 -16.11
C VAL A 167 9.49 17.95 -16.04
N VAL A 168 8.22 17.54 -16.02
CA VAL A 168 7.86 16.14 -15.76
C VAL A 168 7.46 15.43 -17.05
N SER A 169 8.08 14.28 -17.31
CA SER A 169 7.72 13.32 -18.35
C SER A 169 7.29 12.00 -17.72
N GLY A 170 6.39 11.27 -18.35
CA GLY A 170 5.89 10.00 -17.83
C GLY A 170 6.00 8.87 -18.87
N VAL A 171 6.30 7.65 -18.40
CA VAL A 171 6.30 6.42 -19.21
C VAL A 171 5.33 5.41 -18.63
N GLY A 172 4.46 4.85 -19.49
CA GLY A 172 3.50 3.80 -19.14
C GLY A 172 3.46 2.70 -20.21
N ARG A 173 2.74 1.62 -19.92
CA ARG A 173 2.57 0.50 -20.88
C ARG A 173 1.79 0.86 -22.14
N SER A 174 0.96 1.88 -22.07
CA SER A 174 0.18 2.39 -23.19
C SER A 174 0.28 3.90 -23.25
N ALA A 175 0.30 4.46 -24.45
CA ALA A 175 0.23 5.90 -24.66
C ALA A 175 -1.08 6.45 -24.08
N ARG A 176 -1.00 7.55 -23.33
CA ARG A 176 -2.15 8.31 -22.81
C ARG A 176 -1.90 9.78 -23.10
N GLY A 177 -2.98 10.54 -23.34
CA GLY A 177 -2.87 11.98 -23.46
C GLY A 177 -2.27 12.61 -22.20
N ALA A 178 -1.66 13.78 -22.35
CA ALA A 178 -1.19 14.56 -21.19
C ALA A 178 -2.42 15.07 -20.42
N ASP A 179 -2.54 14.67 -19.15
CA ASP A 179 -3.48 15.23 -18.17
C ASP A 179 -2.84 16.39 -17.42
#